data_466035d910dc9e0e79a70b2902149178
#
_entry.id   466035d910dc9e0e79a70b2902149178
#
_cell.length_a   1.000
_cell.length_b   1.000
_cell.length_c   1.000
_cell.angle_alpha   90.00
_cell.angle_beta   90.00
_cell.angle_gamma   90.00
#
_symmetry.space_group_name_H-M   'P 1'
#
loop_
_entity.id
_entity.type
_entity.pdbx_description
1 polymer ?
#
loop_
_entity_poly.entity_id
_entity_poly.type
_entity_poly.pdbx_seq_one_letter_code
_entity_poly.pdbx_strand_id
1 'polypeptide(L)'
;VGIEMRQTQRVALAAQQQQRAAALIEIIGTFSEANSPLSWLDFVGEDFDVSKENGRALGENAAYQLWMIYENDYLQYELGLMDNEIWKAKLAAMRYLASRCQFQDVNQAALTYSNAKLTALLRGVSVDECSERP
;
A
#
# COMPACT_ATOMS: atom_id res chain seq x y z
N VAL A 1 -8.63 13.03 -33.28
CA VAL A 1 -7.72 12.00 -32.76
C VAL A 1 -7.23 12.37 -31.35
N GLY A 2 -6.69 13.59 -31.14
CA GLY A 2 -6.14 13.99 -29.84
C GLY A 2 -7.21 14.13 -28.74
N ILE A 3 -8.41 14.60 -29.09
CA ILE A 3 -9.49 14.79 -28.10
C ILE A 3 -10.05 13.47 -27.61
N GLU A 4 -10.25 12.51 -28.51
CA GLU A 4 -10.73 11.18 -28.17
C GLU A 4 -9.75 10.41 -27.27
N MET A 5 -8.46 10.51 -27.58
CA MET A 5 -7.41 9.89 -26.74
C MET A 5 -7.40 10.47 -25.34
N ARG A 6 -7.57 11.80 -25.20
CA ARG A 6 -7.64 12.45 -23.88
C ARG A 6 -8.85 12.02 -23.09
N GLN A 7 -10.02 11.88 -23.73
CA GLN A 7 -11.22 11.40 -23.08
C GLN A 7 -11.08 9.95 -22.62
N THR A 8 -10.55 9.10 -23.49
CA THR A 8 -10.28 7.70 -23.15
C THR A 8 -9.33 7.60 -21.96
N GLN A 9 -8.27 8.41 -21.95
CA GLN A 9 -7.32 8.45 -20.85
C GLN A 9 -7.98 8.92 -19.54
N ARG A 10 -8.83 9.93 -19.59
CA ARG A 10 -9.56 10.42 -18.41
C ARG A 10 -10.49 9.35 -17.83
N VAL A 11 -11.20 8.63 -18.70
CA VAL A 11 -12.09 7.53 -18.28
C VAL A 11 -11.25 6.43 -17.61
N ALA A 12 -10.12 6.08 -18.20
CA ALA A 12 -9.23 5.05 -17.65
C ALA A 12 -8.66 5.48 -16.29
N LEU A 13 -8.27 6.74 -16.13
CA LEU A 13 -7.79 7.28 -14.86
C LEU A 13 -8.89 7.25 -13.78
N ALA A 14 -10.11 7.65 -14.14
CA ALA A 14 -11.23 7.61 -13.20
C ALA A 14 -11.56 6.18 -12.78
N ALA A 15 -11.58 5.23 -13.71
CA ALA A 15 -11.83 3.82 -13.42
C ALA A 15 -10.74 3.26 -12.49
N GLN A 16 -9.49 3.59 -12.75
CA GLN A 16 -8.37 3.16 -11.91
C GLN A 16 -8.52 3.68 -10.49
N GLN A 17 -8.87 4.94 -10.31
CA GLN A 17 -9.07 5.53 -8.99
C GLN A 17 -10.24 4.89 -8.25
N GLN A 18 -11.33 4.55 -8.94
CA GLN A 18 -12.46 3.87 -8.34
C GLN A 18 -12.09 2.46 -7.87
N GLN A 19 -11.36 1.71 -8.68
CA GLN A 19 -10.88 0.37 -8.31
C GLN A 19 -9.97 0.42 -7.10
N ARG A 20 -9.08 1.41 -7.06
CA ARG A 20 -8.17 1.61 -5.94
C ARG A 20 -8.94 1.92 -4.66
N ALA A 21 -9.91 2.82 -4.72
CA ALA A 21 -10.72 3.18 -3.56
C ALA A 21 -11.52 1.98 -3.05
N ALA A 22 -12.10 1.18 -3.95
CA ALA A 22 -12.84 -0.03 -3.59
C ALA A 22 -11.92 -1.04 -2.87
N ALA A 23 -10.70 -1.23 -3.36
CA ALA A 23 -9.74 -2.13 -2.74
C ALA A 23 -9.35 -1.66 -1.33
N LEU A 24 -9.15 -0.36 -1.14
CA LEU A 24 -8.83 0.20 0.19
C LEU A 24 -10.01 0.06 1.15
N ILE A 25 -11.23 0.30 0.68
CA ILE A 25 -12.44 0.13 1.49
C ILE A 25 -12.56 -1.32 1.95
N GLU A 26 -12.27 -2.27 1.07
CA GLU A 26 -12.28 -3.69 1.41
C GLU A 26 -11.28 -4.02 2.53
N ILE A 27 -10.06 -3.50 2.44
CA ILE A 27 -9.05 -3.69 3.49
C ILE A 27 -9.53 -3.10 4.81
N ILE A 28 -10.04 -1.88 4.80
CA ILE A 28 -10.56 -1.20 6.00
C ILE A 28 -11.70 -2.03 6.60
N GLY A 29 -12.57 -2.59 5.73
CA GLY A 29 -13.67 -3.45 6.15
C GLY A 29 -13.21 -4.69 6.91
N THR A 30 -12.04 -5.25 6.59
CA THR A 30 -11.54 -6.43 7.31
C THR A 30 -11.24 -6.14 8.77
N PHE A 31 -10.82 -4.92 9.11
CA PHE A 31 -10.63 -4.51 10.51
C PHE A 31 -11.95 -4.47 11.27
N SER A 32 -13.02 -4.02 10.63
CA SER A 32 -14.36 -4.00 11.23
C SER A 32 -14.95 -5.40 11.37
N GLU A 33 -14.84 -6.24 10.35
CA GLU A 33 -15.37 -7.61 10.32
C GLU A 33 -14.68 -8.52 11.31
N ALA A 34 -13.37 -8.34 11.48
CA ALA A 34 -12.58 -9.14 12.42
C ALA A 34 -12.91 -8.83 13.88
N ASN A 35 -13.77 -7.85 14.14
CA ASN A 35 -14.09 -7.39 15.49
C ASN A 35 -12.82 -7.08 16.28
N SER A 36 -11.83 -6.54 15.59
CA SER A 36 -10.50 -6.28 16.13
C SER A 36 -10.49 -5.07 17.04
N PRO A 37 -9.71 -5.07 18.13
CA PRO A 37 -9.47 -3.87 18.92
C PRO A 37 -8.60 -2.84 18.20
N LEU A 38 -8.04 -3.21 17.03
CA LEU A 38 -7.21 -2.35 16.21
C LEU A 38 -8.04 -1.77 15.08
N SER A 39 -7.81 -0.50 14.75
CA SER A 39 -8.45 0.16 13.62
C SER A 39 -7.47 0.38 12.47
N TRP A 40 -8.01 0.80 11.34
CA TRP A 40 -7.17 1.22 10.21
C TRP A 40 -6.23 2.37 10.58
N LEU A 41 -6.69 3.30 11.41
CA LEU A 41 -5.85 4.39 11.89
C LEU A 41 -4.67 3.88 12.74
N ASP A 42 -4.89 2.85 13.54
CA ASP A 42 -3.80 2.20 14.28
C ASP A 42 -2.80 1.58 13.31
N PHE A 43 -3.29 0.93 12.25
CA PHE A 43 -2.43 0.29 11.26
C PHE A 43 -1.52 1.29 10.54
N VAL A 44 -2.07 2.42 10.10
CA VAL A 44 -1.28 3.45 9.39
C VAL A 44 -0.48 4.33 10.34
N GLY A 45 -0.76 4.28 11.63
CA GLY A 45 -0.04 5.01 12.66
C GLY A 45 1.23 4.29 13.11
N GLU A 46 2.04 4.98 13.91
CA GLU A 46 3.30 4.43 14.42
C GLU A 46 3.10 3.41 15.54
N ASP A 47 1.92 3.42 16.17
CA ASP A 47 1.62 2.67 17.38
C ASP A 47 0.88 1.35 17.14
N PHE A 48 0.95 0.83 15.91
CA PHE A 48 0.29 -0.44 15.60
C PHE A 48 0.94 -1.58 16.41
N ASP A 49 0.16 -2.15 17.32
CA ASP A 49 0.64 -3.17 18.24
C ASP A 49 0.31 -4.58 17.71
N VAL A 50 1.31 -5.21 17.11
CA VAL A 50 1.19 -6.57 16.57
C VAL A 50 1.08 -7.64 17.66
N SER A 51 1.31 -7.30 18.94
CA SER A 51 1.16 -8.25 20.06
C SER A 51 -0.28 -8.41 20.50
N LYS A 52 -1.17 -7.49 20.12
CA LYS A 52 -2.60 -7.62 20.43
C LYS A 52 -3.19 -8.81 19.68
N GLU A 53 -4.24 -9.39 20.26
CA GLU A 53 -4.94 -10.53 19.69
C GLU A 53 -5.31 -10.27 18.22
N ASN A 54 -4.88 -11.17 17.33
CA ASN A 54 -5.05 -11.09 15.89
C ASN A 54 -4.34 -9.89 15.23
N GLY A 55 -3.66 -9.05 16.00
CA GLY A 55 -3.03 -7.84 15.46
C GLY A 55 -1.96 -8.14 14.42
N ARG A 56 -1.12 -9.15 14.68
CA ARG A 56 -0.05 -9.53 13.76
C ARG A 56 -0.61 -10.00 12.42
N ALA A 57 -1.53 -10.96 12.44
CA ALA A 57 -2.12 -11.51 11.22
C ALA A 57 -2.91 -10.43 10.46
N LEU A 58 -3.69 -9.63 11.17
CA LEU A 58 -4.46 -8.56 10.58
C LEU A 58 -3.55 -7.54 9.90
N GLY A 59 -2.50 -7.11 10.58
CA GLY A 59 -1.55 -6.14 10.05
C GLY A 59 -0.76 -6.68 8.86
N GLU A 60 -0.29 -7.92 8.93
CA GLU A 60 0.44 -8.55 7.83
C GLU A 60 -0.45 -8.72 6.59
N ASN A 61 -1.69 -9.14 6.78
CA ASN A 61 -2.64 -9.29 5.68
C ASN A 61 -2.96 -7.94 5.04
N ALA A 62 -3.19 -6.91 5.84
CA ALA A 62 -3.44 -5.56 5.33
C ALA A 62 -2.22 -5.02 4.57
N ALA A 63 -1.02 -5.20 5.11
CA ALA A 63 0.21 -4.76 4.45
C ALA A 63 0.42 -5.49 3.12
N TYR A 64 0.16 -6.79 3.07
CA TYR A 64 0.30 -7.57 1.83
C TYR A 64 -0.69 -7.07 0.76
N GLN A 65 -1.94 -6.81 1.16
CA GLN A 65 -2.95 -6.26 0.25
C GLN A 65 -2.55 -4.86 -0.25
N LEU A 66 -2.00 -4.03 0.61
CA LEU A 66 -1.48 -2.73 0.21
C LEU A 66 -0.35 -2.85 -0.83
N TRP A 67 0.56 -3.80 -0.66
CA TRP A 67 1.61 -4.01 -1.66
C TRP A 67 1.04 -4.42 -3.01
N MET A 68 -0.04 -5.21 -3.04
CA MET A 68 -0.72 -5.54 -4.29
C MET A 68 -1.31 -4.29 -4.94
N ILE A 69 -1.92 -3.41 -4.15
CA ILE A 69 -2.45 -2.13 -4.64
C ILE A 69 -1.31 -1.25 -5.17
N TYR A 70 -0.22 -1.15 -4.44
CA TYR A 70 0.93 -0.34 -4.84
C TYR A 70 1.62 -0.86 -6.09
N GLU A 71 1.71 -2.16 -6.26
CA GLU A 71 2.24 -2.73 -7.50
C GLU A 71 1.36 -2.37 -8.69
N ASN A 72 0.04 -2.41 -8.51
CA ASN A 72 -0.88 -1.96 -9.54
C ASN A 72 -0.76 -0.45 -9.79
N ASP A 73 -0.60 0.36 -8.76
CA ASP A 73 -0.36 1.81 -8.89
C ASP A 73 0.89 2.07 -9.74
N TYR A 74 1.97 1.33 -9.49
CA TYR A 74 3.19 1.44 -10.27
C TYR A 74 2.96 1.10 -11.74
N LEU A 75 2.24 0.01 -12.03
CA LEU A 75 1.91 -0.38 -13.38
C LEU A 75 1.08 0.71 -14.09
N GLN A 76 0.10 1.26 -13.41
CA GLN A 76 -0.73 2.34 -13.97
C GLN A 76 0.11 3.58 -14.26
N TYR A 77 1.05 3.92 -13.37
CA TYR A 77 1.97 5.02 -13.60
C TYR A 77 2.86 4.79 -14.84
N GLU A 78 3.42 3.58 -14.98
CA GLU A 78 4.24 3.21 -16.14
C GLU A 78 3.46 3.27 -17.45
N LEU A 79 2.16 2.98 -17.40
CA LEU A 79 1.27 3.06 -18.57
C LEU A 79 0.76 4.48 -18.86
N GLY A 80 1.17 5.48 -18.07
CA GLY A 80 0.70 6.84 -18.22
C GLY A 80 -0.71 7.08 -17.71
N LEU A 81 -1.25 6.17 -16.90
CA LEU A 81 -2.61 6.22 -16.37
C LEU A 81 -2.67 6.74 -14.94
N MET A 82 -1.62 7.35 -14.46
CA MET A 82 -1.59 7.98 -13.14
C MET A 82 -0.87 9.32 -13.22
N ASP A 83 -1.48 10.34 -12.63
CA ASP A 83 -0.90 11.68 -12.55
C ASP A 83 0.39 11.65 -11.71
N ASN A 84 1.36 12.45 -12.10
CA ASN A 84 2.66 12.54 -11.43
C ASN A 84 2.54 12.93 -9.96
N GLU A 85 1.66 13.87 -9.64
CA GLU A 85 1.48 14.30 -8.25
C GLU A 85 0.86 13.21 -7.39
N ILE A 86 -0.09 12.46 -7.96
CA ILE A 86 -0.69 11.30 -7.29
C ILE A 86 0.38 10.22 -7.10
N TRP A 87 1.18 9.96 -8.13
CA TRP A 87 2.26 8.97 -8.05
C TRP A 87 3.27 9.29 -6.95
N LYS A 88 3.69 10.55 -6.84
CA LYS A 88 4.61 10.98 -5.80
C LYS A 88 4.06 10.69 -4.40
N ALA A 89 2.78 10.96 -4.18
CA ALA A 89 2.12 10.68 -2.92
C ALA A 89 2.09 9.18 -2.63
N LYS A 90 1.79 8.36 -3.64
CA LYS A 90 1.78 6.89 -3.48
C LYS A 90 3.17 6.34 -3.21
N LEU A 91 4.18 6.85 -3.90
CA LEU A 91 5.56 6.45 -3.66
C LEU A 91 6.01 6.78 -2.23
N ALA A 92 5.62 7.95 -1.73
CA ALA A 92 5.89 8.32 -0.34
C ALA A 92 5.21 7.34 0.64
N ALA A 93 3.98 6.94 0.36
CA ALA A 93 3.26 5.95 1.18
C ALA A 93 3.93 4.56 1.12
N MET A 94 4.40 4.15 -0.06
CA MET A 94 5.14 2.89 -0.21
C MET A 94 6.43 2.90 0.61
N ARG A 95 7.18 4.00 0.55
CA ARG A 95 8.41 4.15 1.33
C ARG A 95 8.14 4.13 2.82
N TYR A 96 7.05 4.74 3.25
CA TYR A 96 6.63 4.69 4.64
C TYR A 96 6.35 3.25 5.08
N LEU A 97 5.56 2.50 4.31
CA LEU A 97 5.29 1.10 4.62
C LEU A 97 6.57 0.27 4.64
N ALA A 98 7.47 0.50 3.68
CA ALA A 98 8.74 -0.20 3.61
C ALA A 98 9.64 0.11 4.81
N SER A 99 9.49 1.28 5.43
CA SER A 99 10.28 1.70 6.59
C SER A 99 9.81 1.10 7.90
N ARG A 100 8.59 0.57 7.96
CA ARG A 100 7.98 0.09 9.20
C ARG A 100 8.60 -1.23 9.65
N CYS A 101 9.28 -1.22 10.78
CA CYS A 101 9.95 -2.41 11.30
C CYS A 101 8.98 -3.57 11.58
N GLN A 102 7.77 -3.25 11.99
CA GLN A 102 6.73 -4.24 12.32
C GLN A 102 6.29 -5.07 11.12
N PHE A 103 6.51 -4.58 9.90
CA PHE A 103 6.04 -5.20 8.67
C PHE A 103 7.17 -5.73 7.79
N GLN A 104 8.40 -5.84 8.33
CA GLN A 104 9.55 -6.24 7.50
C GLN A 104 9.37 -7.63 6.90
N ASP A 105 8.80 -8.58 7.65
CA ASP A 105 8.59 -9.93 7.13
C ASP A 105 7.62 -9.93 5.94
N VAL A 106 6.49 -9.23 6.08
CA VAL A 106 5.51 -9.16 5.00
C VAL A 106 6.01 -8.29 3.84
N ASN A 107 6.73 -7.20 4.13
CA ASN A 107 7.33 -6.35 3.09
C ASN A 107 8.31 -7.17 2.25
N GLN A 108 9.17 -7.94 2.88
CA GLN A 108 10.13 -8.79 2.18
C GLN A 108 9.42 -9.85 1.34
N ALA A 109 8.41 -10.52 1.90
CA ALA A 109 7.65 -11.53 1.18
C ALA A 109 6.94 -10.94 -0.04
N ALA A 110 6.28 -9.80 0.12
CA ALA A 110 5.56 -9.15 -0.97
C ALA A 110 6.51 -8.64 -2.08
N LEU A 111 7.62 -8.02 -1.69
CA LEU A 111 8.54 -7.41 -2.65
C LEU A 111 9.43 -8.42 -3.36
N THR A 112 9.62 -9.62 -2.79
CA THR A 112 10.38 -10.69 -3.45
C THR A 112 9.77 -11.09 -4.79
N TYR A 113 8.45 -11.08 -4.89
CA TYR A 113 7.73 -11.45 -6.11
C TYR A 113 7.14 -10.27 -6.86
N SER A 114 7.54 -9.05 -6.49
CA SER A 114 7.07 -7.84 -7.13
C SER A 114 7.95 -7.45 -8.32
N ASN A 115 7.52 -6.42 -9.06
CA ASN A 115 8.26 -5.88 -10.19
C ASN A 115 9.63 -5.35 -9.73
N ALA A 116 10.69 -5.76 -10.43
CA ALA A 116 12.06 -5.37 -10.06
C ALA A 116 12.30 -3.86 -10.13
N LYS A 117 11.63 -3.15 -11.03
CA LYS A 117 11.75 -1.69 -11.14
C LYS A 117 11.10 -0.99 -9.95
N LEU A 118 9.96 -1.50 -9.49
CA LEU A 118 9.31 -0.99 -8.28
C LEU A 118 10.22 -1.24 -7.08
N THR A 119 10.73 -2.45 -6.92
CA THR A 119 11.63 -2.80 -5.83
C THR A 119 12.86 -1.88 -5.81
N ALA A 120 13.41 -1.53 -6.99
CA ALA A 120 14.53 -0.61 -7.11
C ALA A 120 14.22 0.78 -6.56
N LEU A 121 12.98 1.27 -6.70
CA LEU A 121 12.56 2.57 -6.17
C LEU A 121 12.53 2.60 -4.64
N LEU A 122 12.46 1.43 -4.01
CA LEU A 122 12.38 1.30 -2.56
C LEU A 122 13.74 0.99 -1.92
N ARG A 123 14.79 0.84 -2.72
CA ARG A 123 16.15 0.64 -2.21
C ARG A 123 16.61 1.87 -1.44
N GLY A 124 17.33 1.65 -0.36
CA GLY A 124 17.84 2.71 0.47
C GLY A 124 16.86 3.28 1.48
N VAL A 125 15.65 2.75 1.53
CA VAL A 125 14.70 3.12 2.58
C VAL A 125 15.24 2.58 3.91
N SER A 126 15.43 3.47 4.88
CA SER A 126 15.87 3.09 6.22
C SER A 126 14.70 2.48 6.99
N VAL A 127 14.96 1.36 7.64
CA VAL A 127 13.95 0.70 8.47
C VAL A 127 13.99 1.32 9.87
N ASP A 128 12.80 1.67 10.39
CA ASP A 128 12.67 2.20 11.74
C ASP A 128 13.10 1.17 12.77
N GLU A 129 13.63 1.65 13.90
CA GLU A 129 13.90 0.78 15.02
C GLU A 129 12.57 0.32 15.63
N CYS A 130 12.37 -0.98 15.70
CA CYS A 130 11.30 -1.51 16.52
C CYS A 130 11.65 -1.26 17.98
N SER A 131 10.79 -0.52 18.68
CA SER A 131 10.91 -0.45 20.12
C SER A 131 10.84 -1.88 20.64
N GLU A 132 11.85 -2.30 21.41
CA GLU A 132 11.78 -3.58 22.11
C GLU A 132 10.57 -3.55 23.00
N ARG A 133 9.60 -4.35 22.67
CA ARG A 133 8.43 -4.50 23.53
C ARG A 133 8.72 -5.60 24.51
N PRO A 134 8.51 -5.31 25.80
CA PRO A 134 8.71 -6.33 26.82
C PRO A 134 7.78 -7.51 26.58
#